data_3361d64e60f8179c2a8968ab2a2f0095
#
_entry.id   3361d64e60f8179c2a8968ab2a2f0095
#
_cell.length_a   1.000
_cell.length_b   1.000
_cell.length_c   1.000
_cell.angle_alpha   90.00
_cell.angle_beta   90.00
_cell.angle_gamma   90.00
#
_symmetry.space_group_name_H-M   'P 1'
#
loop_
_entity.id
_entity.type
_entity.pdbx_description
1 polymer ?
#
loop_
_entity_poly.entity_id
_entity_poly.type
_entity_poly.pdbx_seq_one_letter_code
_entity_poly.pdbx_strand_id
1 'polypeptide(L)'
;MRRRAKGAIIALVAVSAMLAIPSAQSLPGGIAGVQQAGCNCHGAVPSDTVVPSIEGLPESYNYSETYNITVSFEGGPSQEGNVNQGGFHLWASKGSLAVNDATAQLYNENEVGHTEAGNDQVSWTLTWTAPATDTNVDFILHVNSVTGNADGAGG
;
A
#
# COMPACT_ATOMS: atom_id res chain seq x y z
N MET A 1 -3.62 -74.81 31.54
CA MET A 1 -4.30 -73.92 30.60
C MET A 1 -3.74 -72.51 30.73
N ARG A 2 -2.91 -72.06 29.77
CA ARG A 2 -2.34 -70.69 29.76
C ARG A 2 -3.17 -69.83 28.78
N ARG A 3 -3.90 -68.87 29.30
CA ARG A 3 -4.61 -67.84 28.45
C ARG A 3 -3.62 -66.78 28.00
N ARG A 4 -3.41 -66.66 26.71
CA ARG A 4 -2.65 -65.54 26.09
C ARG A 4 -3.60 -64.36 25.90
N ALA A 5 -3.30 -63.25 26.55
CA ALA A 5 -3.97 -61.97 26.28
C ALA A 5 -3.38 -61.39 25.00
N LYS A 6 -4.23 -61.10 24.01
CA LYS A 6 -3.86 -60.36 22.80
C LYS A 6 -4.01 -58.90 23.12
N GLY A 7 -2.90 -58.18 23.30
CA GLY A 7 -2.91 -56.73 23.40
C GLY A 7 -3.08 -56.13 22.02
N ALA A 8 -4.12 -55.31 21.84
CA ALA A 8 -4.28 -54.50 20.67
C ALA A 8 -3.42 -53.25 20.80
N ILE A 9 -2.46 -53.09 19.89
CA ILE A 9 -1.66 -51.84 19.76
C ILE A 9 -2.50 -50.89 18.93
N ILE A 10 -3.01 -49.84 19.58
CA ILE A 10 -3.66 -48.70 18.89
C ILE A 10 -2.52 -47.76 18.49
N ALA A 11 -2.19 -47.77 17.19
CA ALA A 11 -1.31 -46.75 16.63
C ALA A 11 -2.08 -45.44 16.48
N LEU A 12 -1.80 -44.46 17.32
CA LEU A 12 -2.34 -43.10 17.22
C LEU A 12 -1.54 -42.38 16.13
N VAL A 13 -2.09 -42.32 14.92
CA VAL A 13 -1.56 -41.46 13.84
C VAL A 13 -1.97 -40.01 14.13
N ALA A 14 -1.05 -39.24 14.69
CA ALA A 14 -1.23 -37.78 14.79
C ALA A 14 -1.08 -37.19 13.39
N VAL A 15 -2.21 -36.87 12.75
CA VAL A 15 -2.24 -36.03 11.53
C VAL A 15 -1.96 -34.60 11.98
N SER A 16 -0.73 -34.16 11.84
CA SER A 16 -0.37 -32.75 11.95
C SER A 16 -0.96 -32.02 10.73
N ALA A 17 -2.15 -31.46 10.87
CA ALA A 17 -2.67 -30.47 9.93
C ALA A 17 -1.73 -29.27 10.01
N MET A 18 -0.80 -29.14 9.07
CA MET A 18 -0.12 -27.87 8.80
C MET A 18 -1.18 -26.89 8.31
N LEU A 19 -1.66 -26.06 9.22
CA LEU A 19 -2.37 -24.84 8.85
C LEU A 19 -1.36 -24.00 8.06
N ALA A 20 -1.50 -23.98 6.73
CA ALA A 20 -0.84 -23.00 5.90
C ALA A 20 -1.40 -21.64 6.33
N ILE A 21 -0.69 -20.93 7.18
CA ILE A 21 -0.93 -19.53 7.47
C ILE A 21 -0.60 -18.85 6.13
N PRO A 22 -1.56 -18.17 5.46
CA PRO A 22 -1.20 -17.37 4.29
C PRO A 22 -0.18 -16.34 4.77
N SER A 23 1.04 -16.45 4.29
CA SER A 23 2.04 -15.40 4.48
C SER A 23 1.45 -14.14 3.89
N ALA A 24 1.29 -13.10 4.70
CA ALA A 24 0.96 -11.78 4.20
C ALA A 24 2.09 -11.40 3.24
N GLN A 25 1.79 -11.42 1.94
CA GLN A 25 2.77 -11.00 0.94
C GLN A 25 2.73 -9.48 0.92
N SER A 26 3.83 -8.87 1.29
CA SER A 26 4.09 -7.47 0.93
C SER A 26 4.01 -7.35 -0.60
N LEU A 27 3.28 -6.35 -1.08
CA LEU A 27 3.24 -5.99 -2.50
C LEU A 27 4.15 -4.78 -2.71
N PRO A 28 5.45 -5.00 -2.93
CA PRO A 28 6.43 -3.91 -3.05
C PRO A 28 6.14 -2.99 -4.24
N GLY A 29 5.36 -3.45 -5.20
CA GLY A 29 4.92 -2.68 -6.36
C GLY A 29 3.55 -2.00 -6.20
N GLY A 30 3.02 -1.87 -4.98
CA GLY A 30 1.72 -1.23 -4.73
C GLY A 30 0.51 -2.07 -5.14
N ILE A 31 -0.69 -1.52 -4.97
CA ILE A 31 -1.97 -2.19 -5.24
C ILE A 31 -2.98 -1.19 -5.82
N ALA A 32 -3.77 -1.66 -6.81
CA ALA A 32 -4.87 -0.90 -7.39
C ALA A 32 -6.21 -1.15 -6.67
N GLY A 33 -7.17 -0.23 -6.85
CA GLY A 33 -8.55 -0.43 -6.43
C GLY A 33 -8.81 -0.25 -4.93
N VAL A 34 -7.92 0.42 -4.21
CA VAL A 34 -8.02 0.62 -2.75
C VAL A 34 -8.57 1.97 -2.32
N GLN A 35 -9.19 2.74 -3.23
CA GLN A 35 -9.61 4.13 -3.02
C GLN A 35 -10.45 4.34 -1.76
N GLN A 36 -11.33 3.42 -1.42
CA GLN A 36 -12.22 3.53 -0.25
C GLN A 36 -11.84 2.61 0.91
N ALA A 37 -11.10 1.55 0.61
CA ALA A 37 -10.75 0.54 1.61
C ALA A 37 -9.45 0.85 2.36
N GLY A 38 -8.60 1.72 1.79
CA GLY A 38 -7.26 1.99 2.31
C GLY A 38 -6.32 0.79 2.18
N CYS A 39 -5.11 0.95 2.67
CA CYS A 39 -4.09 -0.11 2.67
C CYS A 39 -4.32 -1.06 3.86
N ASN A 40 -5.13 -2.09 3.69
CA ASN A 40 -5.47 -3.03 4.77
C ASN A 40 -4.38 -4.08 5.06
N CYS A 41 -3.32 -4.15 4.24
CA CYS A 41 -2.29 -5.20 4.36
C CYS A 41 -1.32 -5.00 5.54
N HIS A 42 -1.15 -3.76 6.02
CA HIS A 42 -0.21 -3.40 7.09
C HIS A 42 -0.91 -2.93 8.38
N GLY A 43 -2.22 -3.05 8.45
CA GLY A 43 -3.04 -2.66 9.60
C GLY A 43 -4.34 -2.00 9.13
N ALA A 44 -5.44 -2.39 9.75
CA ALA A 44 -6.77 -1.86 9.42
C ALA A 44 -7.06 -0.51 10.10
N VAL A 45 -6.19 -0.05 11.00
CA VAL A 45 -6.35 1.20 11.75
C VAL A 45 -5.32 2.20 11.26
N PRO A 46 -5.75 3.39 10.78
CA PRO A 46 -4.82 4.45 10.43
C PRO A 46 -3.93 4.82 11.62
N SER A 47 -2.65 5.03 11.37
CA SER A 47 -1.71 5.52 12.38
C SER A 47 -1.91 7.03 12.57
N ASP A 48 -1.91 7.50 13.79
CA ASP A 48 -1.91 8.91 14.15
C ASP A 48 -0.50 9.55 14.09
N THR A 49 0.53 8.73 13.90
CA THR A 49 1.93 9.17 13.81
C THR A 49 2.41 9.35 12.37
N VAL A 50 1.65 8.94 11.37
CA VAL A 50 1.97 9.11 9.94
C VAL A 50 1.06 10.20 9.36
N VAL A 51 1.66 11.27 8.86
CA VAL A 51 0.95 12.43 8.33
C VAL A 51 1.12 12.49 6.80
N PRO A 52 0.11 12.11 6.00
CA PRO A 52 0.16 12.24 4.55
C PRO A 52 -0.02 13.70 4.13
N SER A 53 0.59 14.09 3.00
CA SER A 53 0.38 15.39 2.37
C SER A 53 0.34 15.31 0.85
N ILE A 54 -0.40 16.24 0.24
CA ILE A 54 -0.38 16.52 -1.20
C ILE A 54 -0.08 18.01 -1.35
N GLU A 55 1.03 18.32 -1.99
CA GLU A 55 1.43 19.69 -2.30
C GLU A 55 1.27 19.97 -3.80
N GLY A 56 1.14 21.25 -4.17
CA GLY A 56 1.03 21.70 -5.58
C GLY A 56 -0.38 21.68 -6.15
N LEU A 57 -1.38 21.24 -5.39
CA LEU A 57 -2.78 21.39 -5.79
C LEU A 57 -3.22 22.87 -5.62
N PRO A 58 -3.86 23.48 -6.64
CA PRO A 58 -4.40 24.83 -6.52
C PRO A 58 -5.71 24.82 -5.71
N GLU A 59 -6.03 25.94 -5.04
CA GLU A 59 -7.35 26.13 -4.41
C GLU A 59 -8.48 26.15 -5.45
N SER A 60 -8.17 26.63 -6.65
CA SER A 60 -9.06 26.63 -7.83
C SER A 60 -8.23 26.33 -9.06
N TYR A 61 -8.70 25.45 -9.92
CA TYR A 61 -7.99 25.04 -11.12
C TYR A 61 -8.50 25.73 -12.39
N ASN A 62 -7.65 25.90 -13.38
CA ASN A 62 -8.05 26.21 -14.74
C ASN A 62 -8.39 24.93 -15.50
N TYR A 63 -9.38 24.99 -16.37
CA TYR A 63 -9.82 23.82 -17.14
C TYR A 63 -8.70 23.27 -18.01
N SER A 64 -8.50 21.96 -17.94
CA SER A 64 -7.49 21.23 -18.69
C SER A 64 -6.04 21.66 -18.42
N GLU A 65 -5.81 22.47 -17.40
CA GLU A 65 -4.44 22.82 -16.99
C GLU A 65 -3.79 21.65 -16.22
N THR A 66 -2.48 21.51 -16.43
CA THR A 66 -1.67 20.48 -15.77
C THR A 66 -0.87 21.08 -14.63
N TYR A 67 -0.95 20.45 -13.46
CA TYR A 67 -0.29 20.85 -12.23
C TYR A 67 0.73 19.77 -11.82
N ASN A 68 1.92 20.20 -11.42
CA ASN A 68 2.85 19.32 -10.74
C ASN A 68 2.42 19.18 -9.28
N ILE A 69 2.24 17.95 -8.83
CA ILE A 69 1.86 17.64 -7.45
C ILE A 69 2.91 16.75 -6.82
N THR A 70 3.10 16.90 -5.53
CA THR A 70 3.98 16.03 -4.74
C THR A 70 3.15 15.36 -3.66
N VAL A 71 3.15 14.04 -3.64
CA VAL A 71 2.59 13.24 -2.54
C VAL A 71 3.73 12.83 -1.63
N SER A 72 3.52 12.94 -0.32
CA SER A 72 4.53 12.57 0.66
C SER A 72 3.89 12.19 1.99
N PHE A 73 4.70 11.71 2.90
CA PHE A 73 4.30 11.56 4.30
C PHE A 73 5.48 11.82 5.23
N GLU A 74 5.15 12.19 6.46
CA GLU A 74 6.08 12.35 7.56
C GLU A 74 5.70 11.39 8.70
N GLY A 75 6.68 11.05 9.53
CA GLY A 75 6.49 10.20 10.71
C GLY A 75 6.42 8.71 10.40
N GLY A 76 5.97 7.94 11.40
CA GLY A 76 5.96 6.49 11.34
C GLY A 76 7.26 5.84 11.82
N PRO A 77 7.51 4.57 11.48
CA PRO A 77 8.69 3.83 11.91
C PRO A 77 10.00 4.48 11.47
N SER A 78 11.07 4.25 12.24
CA SER A 78 12.41 4.71 11.87
C SER A 78 12.84 4.10 10.54
N GLN A 79 13.36 4.96 9.65
CA GLN A 79 13.78 4.57 8.29
C GLN A 79 15.30 4.45 8.24
N GLU A 80 15.85 3.58 9.07
CA GLU A 80 17.26 3.26 9.02
C GLU A 80 17.54 2.37 7.81
N GLY A 81 18.48 2.77 6.95
CA GLY A 81 18.96 1.95 5.83
C GLY A 81 18.46 2.33 4.44
N ASN A 82 17.54 3.25 4.29
CA ASN A 82 17.03 3.77 3.00
C ASN A 82 16.53 2.69 2.01
N VAL A 83 15.91 1.64 2.51
CA VAL A 83 15.30 0.59 1.70
C VAL A 83 13.90 0.28 2.21
N ASN A 84 12.95 0.11 1.28
CA ASN A 84 11.56 -0.23 1.57
C ASN A 84 10.93 0.67 2.66
N GLN A 85 11.07 1.99 2.50
CA GLN A 85 10.63 2.98 3.50
C GLN A 85 9.12 3.15 3.52
N GLY A 86 8.47 2.98 2.39
CA GLY A 86 7.04 3.13 2.32
C GLY A 86 6.46 3.08 0.93
N GLY A 87 5.23 3.51 0.85
CA GLY A 87 4.50 3.55 -0.40
C GLY A 87 3.29 4.46 -0.33
N PHE A 88 2.71 4.73 -1.49
CA PHE A 88 1.50 5.52 -1.59
C PHE A 88 0.53 4.92 -2.60
N HIS A 89 -0.73 5.33 -2.47
CA HIS A 89 -1.80 5.17 -3.43
C HIS A 89 -2.58 6.49 -3.47
N LEU A 90 -2.70 7.08 -4.65
CA LEU A 90 -3.47 8.29 -4.88
C LEU A 90 -4.59 8.02 -5.89
N TRP A 91 -5.78 8.52 -5.59
CA TRP A 91 -6.92 8.54 -6.48
C TRP A 91 -7.49 9.96 -6.60
N ALA A 92 -7.90 10.35 -7.81
CA ALA A 92 -8.57 11.61 -8.09
C ALA A 92 -9.96 11.34 -8.67
N SER A 93 -11.00 12.00 -8.15
CA SER A 93 -12.39 11.81 -8.63
C SER A 93 -12.61 12.31 -10.06
N LYS A 94 -11.79 13.25 -10.53
CA LYS A 94 -11.87 13.89 -11.86
C LYS A 94 -10.48 14.33 -12.33
N GLY A 95 -10.38 14.58 -13.62
CA GLY A 95 -9.12 14.89 -14.28
C GLY A 95 -8.34 13.63 -14.56
N SER A 96 -7.05 13.74 -14.86
CA SER A 96 -6.17 12.60 -15.11
C SER A 96 -4.83 12.78 -14.41
N LEU A 97 -4.31 11.67 -13.90
CA LEU A 97 -2.99 11.59 -13.28
C LEU A 97 -1.95 11.12 -14.31
N ALA A 98 -0.71 11.54 -14.14
CA ALA A 98 0.41 11.01 -14.89
C ALA A 98 1.64 10.87 -13.99
N VAL A 99 2.49 9.89 -14.32
CA VAL A 99 3.74 9.61 -13.62
C VAL A 99 4.89 10.32 -14.30
N ASN A 100 5.86 10.80 -13.52
CA ASN A 100 7.01 11.54 -14.03
C ASN A 100 8.24 10.65 -14.21
N ASP A 101 8.30 9.52 -13.50
CA ASP A 101 9.43 8.60 -13.53
C ASP A 101 9.01 7.16 -13.15
N ALA A 102 9.98 6.26 -13.02
CA ALA A 102 9.76 4.86 -12.73
C ALA A 102 9.42 4.55 -11.26
N THR A 103 9.41 5.55 -10.36
CA THR A 103 9.09 5.36 -8.94
C THR A 103 7.60 5.27 -8.66
N ALA A 104 6.79 5.62 -9.65
CA ALA A 104 5.33 5.51 -9.61
C ALA A 104 4.79 4.82 -10.87
N GLN A 105 3.58 4.29 -10.79
CA GLN A 105 2.86 3.66 -11.90
C GLN A 105 1.39 4.04 -11.89
N LEU A 106 0.83 4.20 -13.10
CA LEU A 106 -0.61 4.35 -13.29
C LEU A 106 -1.29 2.98 -13.28
N TYR A 107 -2.38 2.87 -12.53
CA TYR A 107 -3.31 1.74 -12.64
C TYR A 107 -4.42 2.03 -13.65
N ASN A 108 -4.84 3.30 -13.70
CA ASN A 108 -5.74 3.88 -14.70
C ASN A 108 -5.54 5.40 -14.72
N GLU A 109 -6.34 6.14 -15.50
CA GLU A 109 -6.21 7.60 -15.65
C GLU A 109 -6.40 8.41 -14.36
N ASN A 110 -7.07 7.83 -13.37
CA ASN A 110 -7.42 8.47 -12.10
C ASN A 110 -6.70 7.88 -10.89
N GLU A 111 -5.86 6.87 -11.08
CA GLU A 111 -5.31 6.07 -9.99
C GLU A 111 -3.84 5.77 -10.21
N VAL A 112 -3.02 6.07 -9.23
CA VAL A 112 -1.57 5.92 -9.28
C VAL A 112 -1.05 5.41 -7.94
N GLY A 113 0.01 4.63 -7.97
CA GLY A 113 0.71 4.16 -6.78
C GLY A 113 2.20 4.04 -7.02
N HIS A 114 2.94 3.77 -5.96
CA HIS A 114 4.36 3.52 -6.06
C HIS A 114 4.68 2.21 -6.82
N THR A 115 5.90 2.10 -7.29
CA THR A 115 6.49 0.87 -7.81
C THR A 115 7.47 0.29 -6.79
N GLU A 116 7.99 -0.92 -7.06
CA GLU A 116 9.09 -1.48 -6.29
C GLU A 116 10.33 -0.54 -6.29
N ALA A 117 10.63 0.11 -7.42
CA ALA A 117 11.71 1.10 -7.51
C ALA A 117 11.41 2.39 -6.71
N GLY A 118 10.17 2.63 -6.36
CA GLY A 118 9.73 3.82 -5.63
C GLY A 118 9.46 3.59 -4.14
N ASN A 119 9.70 2.40 -3.60
CA ASN A 119 9.42 2.12 -2.20
C ASN A 119 10.55 2.52 -1.23
N ASP A 120 11.70 2.96 -1.76
CA ASP A 120 12.85 3.44 -0.98
C ASP A 120 12.78 4.94 -0.63
N GLN A 121 11.61 5.55 -0.78
CA GLN A 121 11.40 6.98 -0.56
C GLN A 121 10.05 7.25 0.13
N VAL A 122 9.88 8.50 0.57
CA VAL A 122 8.69 8.99 1.28
C VAL A 122 7.99 10.12 0.54
N SER A 123 8.44 10.42 -0.69
CA SER A 123 7.91 11.51 -1.50
C SER A 123 7.99 11.16 -2.99
N TRP A 124 6.92 11.46 -3.74
CA TRP A 124 6.79 11.17 -5.18
C TRP A 124 6.20 12.38 -5.89
N THR A 125 6.78 12.73 -7.05
CA THR A 125 6.27 13.81 -7.89
C THR A 125 5.45 13.24 -9.05
N LEU A 126 4.27 13.79 -9.23
CA LEU A 126 3.28 13.39 -10.24
C LEU A 126 2.78 14.63 -10.98
N THR A 127 2.01 14.42 -12.04
CA THR A 127 1.20 15.50 -12.63
C THR A 127 -0.28 15.14 -12.55
N TRP A 128 -1.10 16.17 -12.35
CA TRP A 128 -2.55 16.08 -12.46
C TRP A 128 -3.03 17.09 -13.48
N THR A 129 -3.80 16.62 -14.48
CA THR A 129 -4.47 17.48 -15.45
C THR A 129 -5.92 17.66 -15.04
N ALA A 130 -6.32 18.89 -14.81
CA ALA A 130 -7.67 19.24 -14.37
C ALA A 130 -8.74 18.89 -15.41
N PRO A 131 -9.98 18.61 -15.00
CA PRO A 131 -11.08 18.36 -15.93
C PRO A 131 -11.39 19.60 -16.77
N ALA A 132 -12.01 19.38 -17.94
CA ALA A 132 -12.42 20.46 -18.85
C ALA A 132 -13.69 21.19 -18.42
N THR A 133 -14.24 20.89 -17.25
CA THR A 133 -15.51 21.43 -16.75
C THR A 133 -15.40 21.86 -15.31
N ASP A 134 -16.24 22.82 -14.90
CA ASP A 134 -16.36 23.22 -13.50
C ASP A 134 -17.01 22.12 -12.68
N THR A 135 -16.23 21.53 -11.77
CA THR A 135 -16.68 20.47 -10.86
C THR A 135 -15.76 20.39 -9.65
N ASN A 136 -16.28 19.89 -8.55
CA ASN A 136 -15.44 19.56 -7.40
C ASN A 136 -14.59 18.33 -7.72
N VAL A 137 -13.34 18.36 -7.25
CA VAL A 137 -12.41 17.25 -7.38
C VAL A 137 -11.99 16.81 -5.99
N ASP A 138 -12.20 15.54 -5.70
CA ASP A 138 -11.75 14.90 -4.48
C ASP A 138 -10.48 14.10 -4.76
N PHE A 139 -9.50 14.20 -3.87
CA PHE A 139 -8.31 13.38 -3.87
C PHE A 139 -8.31 12.49 -2.62
N ILE A 140 -8.00 11.21 -2.80
CA ILE A 140 -7.83 10.28 -1.70
C ILE A 140 -6.40 9.76 -1.76
N LEU A 141 -5.61 10.08 -0.73
CA LEU A 141 -4.23 9.63 -0.57
C LEU A 141 -4.15 8.64 0.59
N HIS A 142 -3.66 7.47 0.30
CA HIS A 142 -3.22 6.49 1.29
C HIS A 142 -1.70 6.39 1.26
N VAL A 143 -1.08 6.35 2.42
CA VAL A 143 0.36 6.18 2.56
C VAL A 143 0.65 5.06 3.55
N ASN A 144 1.80 4.45 3.38
CA ASN A 144 2.30 3.42 4.28
C ASN A 144 3.74 3.74 4.65
N SER A 145 4.04 3.82 5.94
CA SER A 145 5.38 3.97 6.47
C SER A 145 5.80 2.65 7.13
N VAL A 146 6.92 2.09 6.69
CA VAL A 146 7.41 0.78 7.15
C VAL A 146 8.87 0.84 7.57
N THR A 147 9.32 -0.15 8.34
CA THR A 147 10.71 -0.26 8.82
C THR A 147 11.68 -0.76 7.76
N GLY A 148 11.19 -1.31 6.66
CA GLY A 148 12.02 -1.89 5.60
C GLY A 148 12.72 -3.20 5.96
N ASN A 149 12.38 -3.80 7.11
CA ASN A 149 13.05 -5.00 7.63
C ASN A 149 12.48 -6.32 7.09
N ALA A 150 11.46 -6.27 6.23
CA ALA A 150 10.80 -7.42 5.62
C ALA A 150 10.14 -8.40 6.60
N ASP A 151 9.78 -7.96 7.81
CA ASP A 151 9.16 -8.81 8.86
C ASP A 151 7.69 -9.19 8.57
N GLY A 152 7.16 -8.82 7.41
CA GLY A 152 5.79 -9.07 7.01
C GLY A 152 4.81 -7.97 7.42
N ALA A 153 3.50 -8.27 7.41
CA ALA A 153 2.46 -7.30 7.75
C ALA A 153 2.53 -6.93 9.24
N GLY A 154 3.08 -5.77 9.55
CA GLY A 154 3.23 -5.26 10.92
C GLY A 154 4.65 -4.81 11.28
N GLY A 155 5.57 -4.88 10.30
CA GLY A 155 6.93 -4.35 10.42
C GLY A 155 6.97 -2.83 10.36
#